data_fd53a6d6ef095ad8ad6b9feb38f3b140
#
_entry.id   fd53a6d6ef095ad8ad6b9feb38f3b140
#
_cell.length_a   1.000
_cell.length_b   1.000
_cell.length_c   1.000
_cell.angle_alpha   90.00
_cell.angle_beta   90.00
_cell.angle_gamma   90.00
#
_symmetry.space_group_name_H-M   'P 1'
#
loop_
_entity.id
_entity.type
_entity.pdbx_description
1 polymer ?
#
loop_
_entity_poly.entity_id
_entity_poly.type
_entity_poly.pdbx_seq_one_letter_code
_entity_poly.pdbx_strand_id
1 'polypeptide(L)'
;MKGLKIICATRETEDGFYKNSLLGKAIKSTYKEYRLHLHIFFENSKGLSECYNIGISQADEDDILIFVHDDIAISDFFWVKNVFIGLERFHMIGVAGNRRRIKNQPAWPFIKFDQENKKWTKDKGVNLSGMVGHGNTFPCGLSIYGQPEQQCVLLDGVFLAARKRTFVERGIKFDERFKFHFYDMDICRQFEKNGLSMGTVPISIVHSSGGNFGSSDWISAYKIYLEKWE
;
A
#
# COMPACT_ATOMS: atom_id res chain seq x y z
N MET A 1 -22.75 -0.96 10.97
CA MET A 1 -22.02 -0.01 10.08
C MET A 1 -20.72 -0.68 9.76
N LYS A 2 -20.32 -0.73 8.50
CA LYS A 2 -19.03 -1.30 8.10
C LYS A 2 -17.91 -0.52 8.79
N GLY A 3 -17.04 -1.21 9.53
CA GLY A 3 -15.89 -0.59 10.20
C GLY A 3 -14.77 -0.31 9.20
N LEU A 4 -13.99 0.73 9.46
CA LEU A 4 -12.71 0.97 8.77
C LEU A 4 -11.61 0.57 9.74
N LYS A 5 -10.85 -0.47 9.39
CA LYS A 5 -9.75 -0.96 10.21
C LYS A 5 -8.41 -0.60 9.57
N ILE A 6 -7.67 0.30 10.21
CA ILE A 6 -6.30 0.64 9.82
C ILE A 6 -5.36 -0.40 10.41
N ILE A 7 -4.56 -1.03 9.57
CA ILE A 7 -3.54 -2.01 9.93
C ILE A 7 -2.19 -1.42 9.55
N CYS A 8 -1.35 -1.18 10.54
CA CYS A 8 -0.03 -0.58 10.38
C CYS A 8 0.98 -1.25 11.30
N ALA A 9 2.21 -1.39 10.85
CA ALA A 9 3.32 -1.81 11.67
C ALA A 9 4.34 -0.68 11.77
N THR A 10 4.85 -0.45 12.97
CA THR A 10 5.83 0.59 13.27
C THR A 10 6.92 0.06 14.22
N ARG A 11 8.12 0.60 14.12
CA ARG A 11 9.19 0.33 15.08
C ARG A 11 9.11 1.19 16.33
N GLU A 12 8.27 2.21 16.30
CA GLU A 12 8.03 3.12 17.41
C GLU A 12 7.24 2.43 18.53
N THR A 13 7.44 2.90 19.76
CA THR A 13 6.52 2.65 20.87
C THR A 13 5.17 3.30 20.56
N GLU A 14 4.11 2.98 21.32
CA GLU A 14 2.81 3.62 21.14
C GLU A 14 2.91 5.15 21.27
N ASP A 15 3.58 5.65 22.28
CA ASP A 15 3.79 7.09 22.48
C ASP A 15 4.64 7.71 21.36
N GLY A 16 5.69 7.01 20.93
CA GLY A 16 6.54 7.39 19.79
C GLY A 16 5.75 7.47 18.48
N PHE A 17 4.89 6.49 18.21
CA PHE A 17 4.03 6.50 17.02
C PHE A 17 3.18 7.76 16.92
N TYR A 18 2.46 8.11 17.99
CA TYR A 18 1.60 9.31 17.97
C TYR A 18 2.38 10.63 18.01
N LYS A 19 3.63 10.63 18.45
CA LYS A 19 4.48 11.83 18.51
C LYS A 19 5.34 12.02 17.25
N ASN A 20 5.86 10.94 16.69
CA ASN A 20 6.91 11.00 15.67
C ASN A 20 6.40 10.61 14.28
N SER A 21 5.58 9.54 14.15
CA SER A 21 5.15 9.08 12.84
C SER A 21 4.15 10.03 12.18
N LEU A 22 4.17 10.08 10.85
CA LEU A 22 3.21 10.90 10.09
C LEU A 22 1.79 10.34 10.23
N LEU A 23 1.64 9.01 10.18
CA LEU A 23 0.34 8.37 10.32
C LEU A 23 -0.25 8.60 11.71
N GLY A 24 0.54 8.43 12.76
CA GLY A 24 0.08 8.63 14.14
C GLY A 24 -0.44 10.05 14.36
N LYS A 25 0.28 11.07 13.86
CA LYS A 25 -0.14 12.48 13.92
C LYS A 25 -1.44 12.72 13.13
N ALA A 26 -1.53 12.18 11.89
CA ALA A 26 -2.70 12.33 11.04
C ALA A 26 -3.95 11.67 11.67
N ILE A 27 -3.82 10.45 12.18
CA ILE A 27 -4.92 9.73 12.85
C ILE A 27 -5.38 10.49 14.08
N LYS A 28 -4.46 10.98 14.92
CA LYS A 28 -4.81 11.72 16.14
C LYS A 28 -5.70 12.92 15.87
N SER A 29 -5.52 13.58 14.73
CA SER A 29 -6.32 14.75 14.34
C SER A 29 -7.70 14.38 13.76
N THR A 30 -7.86 13.16 13.19
CA THR A 30 -9.08 12.80 12.44
C THR A 30 -9.86 11.63 13.05
N TYR A 31 -9.29 10.94 14.04
CA TYR A 31 -9.80 9.69 14.60
C TYR A 31 -11.28 9.76 15.08
N LYS A 32 -11.65 10.83 15.76
CA LYS A 32 -12.98 10.97 16.37
C LYS A 32 -14.10 11.06 15.33
N GLU A 33 -13.81 11.61 14.16
CA GLU A 33 -14.79 11.88 13.13
C GLU A 33 -15.19 10.64 12.34
N TYR A 34 -14.26 9.68 12.17
CA TYR A 34 -14.43 8.58 11.24
C TYR A 34 -14.66 7.20 11.90
N ARG A 35 -14.69 7.10 13.23
CA ARG A 35 -14.82 5.84 13.98
C ARG A 35 -13.86 4.75 13.45
N LEU A 36 -12.60 5.11 13.35
CA LEU A 36 -11.55 4.22 12.88
C LEU A 36 -11.24 3.15 13.93
N HIS A 37 -11.11 1.93 13.50
CA HIS A 37 -10.54 0.84 14.30
C HIS A 37 -9.05 0.75 13.99
N LEU A 38 -8.20 0.87 15.00
CA LEU A 38 -6.75 0.85 14.83
C LEU A 38 -6.18 -0.48 15.27
N HIS A 39 -5.41 -1.11 14.38
CA HIS A 39 -4.62 -2.29 14.68
C HIS A 39 -3.16 -1.95 14.35
N ILE A 40 -2.48 -1.36 15.31
CA ILE A 40 -1.10 -0.89 15.16
C ILE A 40 -0.18 -1.88 15.88
N PHE A 41 0.80 -2.41 15.16
CA PHE A 41 1.87 -3.23 15.72
C PHE A 41 3.02 -2.32 16.14
N PHE A 42 3.03 -1.93 17.41
CA PHE A 42 4.09 -1.12 17.99
C PHE A 42 5.35 -1.96 18.24
N GLU A 43 6.53 -1.33 18.26
CA GLU A 43 7.84 -1.97 18.49
C GLU A 43 8.02 -3.23 17.62
N ASN A 44 7.50 -3.17 16.41
CA ASN A 44 7.35 -4.33 15.55
C ASN A 44 8.70 -4.85 15.03
N SER A 45 8.94 -6.15 15.21
CA SER A 45 10.07 -6.89 14.64
C SER A 45 9.68 -7.88 13.54
N LYS A 46 8.37 -8.04 13.28
CA LYS A 46 7.81 -8.94 12.27
C LYS A 46 7.83 -8.33 10.87
N GLY A 47 7.69 -9.17 9.85
CA GLY A 47 7.45 -8.69 8.49
C GLY A 47 6.07 -8.04 8.33
N LEU A 48 5.94 -7.10 7.39
CA LEU A 48 4.65 -6.46 7.07
C LEU A 48 3.58 -7.48 6.66
N SER A 49 3.94 -8.44 5.81
CA SER A 49 3.01 -9.49 5.38
C SER A 49 2.42 -10.28 6.55
N GLU A 50 3.24 -10.62 7.56
CA GLU A 50 2.77 -11.30 8.78
C GLU A 50 1.82 -10.39 9.58
N CYS A 51 2.19 -9.13 9.81
CA CYS A 51 1.34 -8.16 10.50
C CYS A 51 0.00 -7.97 9.78
N TYR A 52 0.02 -7.86 8.46
CA TYR A 52 -1.19 -7.69 7.67
C TYR A 52 -2.09 -8.93 7.71
N ASN A 53 -1.53 -10.14 7.66
CA ASN A 53 -2.30 -11.38 7.82
C ASN A 53 -2.95 -11.48 9.21
N ILE A 54 -2.24 -11.11 10.27
CA ILE A 54 -2.80 -11.04 11.63
C ILE A 54 -3.97 -10.03 11.66
N GLY A 55 -3.76 -8.84 11.09
CA GLY A 55 -4.81 -7.82 10.99
C GLY A 55 -6.05 -8.28 10.23
N ILE A 56 -5.87 -9.02 9.12
CA ILE A 56 -6.97 -9.64 8.37
C ILE A 56 -7.71 -10.65 9.25
N SER A 57 -7.00 -11.53 9.96
CA SER A 57 -7.61 -12.58 10.77
C SER A 57 -8.46 -12.04 11.91
N GLN A 58 -8.04 -10.92 12.52
CA GLN A 58 -8.67 -10.29 13.68
C GLN A 58 -9.69 -9.19 13.32
N ALA A 59 -9.97 -8.99 12.05
CA ALA A 59 -10.99 -8.05 11.59
C ALA A 59 -12.38 -8.70 11.60
N ASP A 60 -13.44 -7.89 11.68
CA ASP A 60 -14.80 -8.34 11.49
C ASP A 60 -15.09 -8.58 10.00
N GLU A 61 -16.04 -9.46 9.69
CA GLU A 61 -16.32 -9.92 8.33
C GLU A 61 -16.65 -8.77 7.36
N ASP A 62 -17.37 -7.77 7.85
CA ASP A 62 -17.79 -6.60 7.06
C ASP A 62 -16.78 -5.46 7.02
N ASP A 63 -15.63 -5.60 7.71
CA ASP A 63 -14.62 -4.55 7.76
C ASP A 63 -14.01 -4.25 6.39
N ILE A 64 -13.73 -2.97 6.19
CA ILE A 64 -12.80 -2.49 5.18
C ILE A 64 -11.42 -2.37 5.84
N LEU A 65 -10.47 -3.09 5.30
CA LEU A 65 -9.09 -3.12 5.78
C LEU A 65 -8.26 -2.10 5.02
N ILE A 66 -7.49 -1.32 5.75
CA ILE A 66 -6.58 -0.31 5.21
C ILE A 66 -5.18 -0.67 5.68
N PHE A 67 -4.36 -1.13 4.76
CA PHE A 67 -2.96 -1.44 4.96
C PHE A 67 -2.14 -0.22 4.62
N VAL A 68 -1.37 0.28 5.55
CA VAL A 68 -0.74 1.60 5.41
C VAL A 68 0.59 1.65 6.17
N HIS A 69 1.56 2.39 5.61
CA HIS A 69 2.83 2.64 6.28
C HIS A 69 2.70 3.70 7.38
N ASP A 70 3.58 3.68 8.38
CA ASP A 70 3.60 4.63 9.49
C ASP A 70 4.18 6.00 9.10
N ASP A 71 4.91 6.06 7.99
CA ASP A 71 5.60 7.23 7.45
C ASP A 71 4.76 8.00 6.41
N ILE A 72 3.44 7.80 6.39
CA ILE A 72 2.52 8.60 5.57
C ILE A 72 1.57 9.45 6.41
N ALA A 73 1.27 10.65 5.92
CA ALA A 73 0.13 11.44 6.39
C ALA A 73 -0.99 11.40 5.35
N ILE A 74 -2.20 11.06 5.79
CA ILE A 74 -3.41 11.20 4.97
C ILE A 74 -3.85 12.66 5.07
N SER A 75 -3.72 13.41 3.96
CA SER A 75 -3.96 14.86 3.91
C SER A 75 -5.24 15.22 3.15
N ASP A 76 -6.15 14.27 3.01
CA ASP A 76 -7.45 14.41 2.32
C ASP A 76 -8.59 14.30 3.33
N PHE A 77 -9.40 15.35 3.46
CA PHE A 77 -10.57 15.33 4.33
C PHE A 77 -11.69 14.40 3.88
N PHE A 78 -11.69 13.97 2.64
CA PHE A 78 -12.70 13.07 2.08
C PHE A 78 -12.21 11.64 1.87
N TRP A 79 -11.03 11.31 2.40
CA TRP A 79 -10.38 10.02 2.15
C TRP A 79 -11.28 8.81 2.48
N VAL A 80 -12.03 8.87 3.56
CA VAL A 80 -12.97 7.80 3.94
C VAL A 80 -14.05 7.60 2.88
N LYS A 81 -14.65 8.70 2.40
CA LYS A 81 -15.63 8.66 1.30
C LYS A 81 -15.00 8.09 0.03
N ASN A 82 -13.76 8.50 -0.30
CA ASN A 82 -13.04 8.03 -1.48
C ASN A 82 -12.70 6.54 -1.39
N VAL A 83 -12.41 6.02 -0.18
CA VAL A 83 -12.27 4.56 0.05
C VAL A 83 -13.56 3.83 -0.28
N PHE A 84 -14.71 4.28 0.22
CA PHE A 84 -16.00 3.64 -0.06
C PHE A 84 -16.34 3.66 -1.54
N ILE A 85 -16.23 4.81 -2.21
CA ILE A 85 -16.50 4.96 -3.65
C ILE A 85 -15.55 4.06 -4.46
N GLY A 86 -14.27 4.03 -4.13
CA GLY A 86 -13.30 3.20 -4.82
C GLY A 86 -13.61 1.70 -4.70
N LEU A 87 -14.04 1.26 -3.51
CA LEU A 87 -14.40 -0.15 -3.26
C LEU A 87 -15.79 -0.56 -3.81
N GLU A 88 -16.56 0.36 -4.37
CA GLU A 88 -17.70 0.04 -5.21
C GLU A 88 -17.28 -0.33 -6.64
N ARG A 89 -16.14 0.19 -7.10
CA ARG A 89 -15.62 -0.02 -8.46
C ARG A 89 -14.55 -1.12 -8.53
N PHE A 90 -13.73 -1.25 -7.49
CA PHE A 90 -12.59 -2.14 -7.44
C PHE A 90 -12.62 -3.02 -6.20
N HIS A 91 -12.03 -4.21 -6.27
CA HIS A 91 -11.89 -5.12 -5.13
C HIS A 91 -10.75 -4.70 -4.19
N MET A 92 -9.71 -4.05 -4.74
CA MET A 92 -8.63 -3.42 -3.97
C MET A 92 -8.30 -2.06 -4.58
N ILE A 93 -8.01 -1.07 -3.74
CA ILE A 93 -7.64 0.28 -4.14
C ILE A 93 -6.32 0.71 -3.53
N GLY A 94 -5.64 1.61 -4.21
CA GLY A 94 -4.44 2.31 -3.75
C GLY A 94 -4.42 3.75 -4.23
N VAL A 95 -3.38 4.50 -3.90
CA VAL A 95 -3.22 5.91 -4.29
C VAL A 95 -2.38 6.08 -5.54
N ALA A 96 -1.53 5.10 -5.85
CA ALA A 96 -0.70 5.08 -7.05
C ALA A 96 -0.54 3.64 -7.57
N GLY A 97 -0.33 3.48 -8.88
CA GLY A 97 -0.21 2.17 -9.48
C GLY A 97 0.16 2.18 -10.95
N ASN A 98 0.28 0.98 -11.51
CA ASN A 98 0.56 0.75 -12.92
C ASN A 98 -0.61 -0.01 -13.57
N ARG A 99 -1.05 0.48 -14.72
CA ARG A 99 -2.15 -0.06 -15.53
C ARG A 99 -1.74 -1.31 -16.32
N ARG A 100 -0.44 -1.55 -16.41
CA ARG A 100 0.11 -2.74 -17.05
C ARG A 100 1.19 -3.38 -16.18
N ARG A 101 1.54 -4.59 -16.52
CA ARG A 101 2.68 -5.33 -15.99
C ARG A 101 3.49 -5.90 -17.15
N ILE A 102 4.78 -5.95 -16.99
CA ILE A 102 5.69 -6.62 -17.91
C ILE A 102 6.43 -7.75 -17.18
N LYS A 103 6.99 -8.69 -17.95
CA LYS A 103 7.81 -9.77 -17.40
C LYS A 103 9.02 -9.18 -16.64
N ASN A 104 9.36 -9.80 -15.52
CA ASN A 104 10.49 -9.39 -14.65
C ASN A 104 10.42 -7.92 -14.19
N GLN A 105 9.23 -7.39 -13.99
CA GLN A 105 9.06 -6.01 -13.53
C GLN A 105 9.58 -5.83 -12.10
N PRO A 106 10.53 -4.90 -11.86
CA PRO A 106 11.22 -4.80 -10.56
C PRO A 106 10.45 -4.02 -9.49
N ALA A 107 9.53 -3.15 -9.88
CA ALA A 107 8.64 -2.43 -8.96
C ALA A 107 7.45 -1.86 -9.75
N TRP A 108 6.38 -1.45 -9.08
CA TRP A 108 5.18 -0.96 -9.76
C TRP A 108 5.42 0.20 -10.75
N PRO A 109 6.30 1.21 -10.47
CA PRO A 109 6.54 2.30 -11.40
C PRO A 109 7.71 2.06 -12.35
N PHE A 110 8.54 1.03 -12.10
CA PHE A 110 9.76 0.78 -12.86
C PHE A 110 9.66 -0.51 -13.67
N ILE A 111 10.09 -0.43 -14.94
CA ILE A 111 10.06 -1.54 -15.89
C ILE A 111 11.44 -2.22 -16.07
N LYS A 112 12.50 -1.63 -15.56
CA LYS A 112 13.86 -2.20 -15.62
C LYS A 112 14.69 -1.69 -14.45
N PHE A 113 15.51 -2.57 -13.91
CA PHE A 113 16.60 -2.25 -13.00
C PHE A 113 17.91 -2.78 -13.57
N ASP A 114 18.85 -1.89 -13.83
CA ASP A 114 20.22 -2.22 -14.19
C ASP A 114 21.06 -2.27 -12.92
N GLN A 115 21.42 -3.48 -12.47
CA GLN A 115 22.14 -3.69 -11.21
C GLN A 115 23.59 -3.17 -11.27
N GLU A 116 24.23 -3.24 -12.43
CA GLU A 116 25.63 -2.80 -12.60
C GLU A 116 25.72 -1.28 -12.47
N ASN A 117 24.84 -0.56 -13.15
CA ASN A 117 24.85 0.89 -13.18
C ASN A 117 23.90 1.52 -12.14
N LYS A 118 23.20 0.71 -11.33
CA LYS A 118 22.16 1.14 -10.36
C LYS A 118 21.12 2.08 -10.98
N LYS A 119 20.77 1.83 -12.24
CA LYS A 119 19.85 2.67 -13.01
C LYS A 119 18.46 2.06 -13.09
N TRP A 120 17.46 2.88 -12.76
CA TRP A 120 16.04 2.54 -12.83
C TRP A 120 15.42 3.15 -14.09
N THR A 121 14.60 2.38 -14.79
CA THR A 121 13.82 2.88 -15.92
C THR A 121 12.35 2.89 -15.51
N LYS A 122 11.79 4.10 -15.36
CA LYS A 122 10.37 4.30 -15.05
C LYS A 122 9.50 3.94 -16.26
N ASP A 123 8.31 3.45 -16.04
CA ASP A 123 7.34 3.23 -17.11
C ASP A 123 6.80 4.57 -17.65
N LYS A 124 6.22 4.54 -18.84
CA LYS A 124 5.60 5.72 -19.46
C LYS A 124 4.41 6.21 -18.65
N GLY A 125 4.22 7.52 -18.52
CA GLY A 125 3.14 8.12 -17.75
C GLY A 125 1.74 7.62 -18.14
N VAL A 126 1.52 7.28 -19.42
CA VAL A 126 0.24 6.71 -19.88
C VAL A 126 -0.12 5.38 -19.23
N ASN A 127 0.87 4.66 -18.70
CA ASN A 127 0.68 3.39 -18.00
C ASN A 127 0.58 3.55 -16.49
N LEU A 128 0.88 4.73 -15.96
CA LEU A 128 0.88 5.01 -14.54
C LEU A 128 -0.38 5.78 -14.14
N SER A 129 -0.75 5.69 -12.87
CA SER A 129 -1.94 6.33 -12.32
C SER A 129 -1.69 6.78 -10.89
N GLY A 130 -2.31 7.89 -10.51
CA GLY A 130 -2.28 8.40 -9.14
C GLY A 130 -1.21 9.45 -8.88
N MET A 131 -1.08 9.80 -7.60
CA MET A 131 -0.23 10.90 -7.15
C MET A 131 0.21 10.66 -5.71
N VAL A 132 1.45 11.02 -5.37
CA VAL A 132 2.00 10.92 -4.01
C VAL A 132 2.77 12.20 -3.69
N GLY A 133 2.48 12.80 -2.54
CA GLY A 133 3.28 13.87 -1.96
C GLY A 133 4.54 13.31 -1.29
N HIS A 134 5.63 14.06 -1.30
CA HIS A 134 6.91 13.67 -0.71
C HIS A 134 7.41 14.71 0.26
N GLY A 135 7.74 14.29 1.48
CA GLY A 135 8.21 15.13 2.57
C GLY A 135 7.55 14.80 3.89
N ASN A 136 7.77 15.65 4.88
CA ASN A 136 7.26 15.43 6.24
C ASN A 136 5.97 16.20 6.54
N THR A 137 5.64 17.18 5.73
CA THR A 137 4.46 18.05 5.92
C THR A 137 3.97 18.57 4.59
N PHE A 138 2.77 19.14 4.56
CA PHE A 138 2.28 19.95 3.45
C PHE A 138 2.59 21.45 3.72
N PRO A 139 3.02 22.23 2.71
CA PRO A 139 3.25 21.87 1.30
C PRO A 139 4.45 20.94 1.11
N CYS A 140 4.40 20.10 0.07
CA CYS A 140 5.38 19.03 -0.18
C CYS A 140 5.72 18.90 -1.67
N GLY A 141 6.78 18.17 -1.99
CA GLY A 141 7.05 17.74 -3.36
C GLY A 141 5.95 16.82 -3.87
N LEU A 142 5.70 16.79 -5.20
CA LEU A 142 4.70 15.92 -5.79
C LEU A 142 5.28 15.03 -6.87
N SER A 143 4.97 13.73 -6.81
CA SER A 143 5.09 12.82 -7.93
C SER A 143 3.71 12.60 -8.55
N ILE A 144 3.50 13.16 -9.72
CA ILE A 144 2.30 12.94 -10.52
C ILE A 144 2.61 11.80 -11.48
N TYR A 145 1.95 10.68 -11.30
CA TYR A 145 2.11 9.49 -12.14
C TYR A 145 1.11 9.51 -13.31
N GLY A 146 -0.12 9.92 -13.05
CA GLY A 146 -1.19 10.04 -14.03
C GLY A 146 -2.53 10.33 -13.36
N GLN A 147 -3.59 10.37 -14.13
CA GLN A 147 -4.95 10.55 -13.60
C GLN A 147 -5.30 9.42 -12.63
N PRO A 148 -5.89 9.71 -11.47
CA PRO A 148 -6.43 8.69 -10.56
C PRO A 148 -7.68 8.04 -11.16
N GLU A 149 -8.30 7.11 -10.40
CA GLU A 149 -9.51 6.38 -10.77
C GLU A 149 -9.35 5.48 -12.01
N GLN A 150 -8.12 5.05 -12.27
CA GLN A 150 -7.81 4.11 -13.34
C GLN A 150 -7.70 2.69 -12.81
N GLN A 151 -8.17 1.73 -13.63
CA GLN A 151 -7.88 0.33 -13.36
C GLN A 151 -6.38 0.08 -13.49
N CYS A 152 -5.82 -0.60 -12.49
CA CYS A 152 -4.42 -0.96 -12.41
C CYS A 152 -4.26 -2.46 -12.22
N VAL A 153 -3.09 -2.97 -12.57
CA VAL A 153 -2.68 -4.36 -12.30
C VAL A 153 -1.61 -4.45 -11.21
N LEU A 154 -0.98 -3.31 -10.89
CA LEU A 154 -0.07 -3.15 -9.77
C LEU A 154 -0.44 -1.86 -9.01
N LEU A 155 -0.38 -1.92 -7.68
CA LEU A 155 -0.58 -0.77 -6.79
C LEU A 155 0.65 -0.60 -5.90
N ASP A 156 0.91 0.63 -5.49
CA ASP A 156 1.91 0.95 -4.46
C ASP A 156 1.40 0.50 -3.09
N GLY A 157 2.25 -0.20 -2.35
CA GLY A 157 1.94 -0.72 -1.03
C GLY A 157 1.81 0.35 0.06
N VAL A 158 2.21 1.58 -0.20
CA VAL A 158 2.17 2.68 0.77
C VAL A 158 0.78 2.90 1.37
N PHE A 159 -0.27 2.66 0.59
CA PHE A 159 -1.66 2.66 1.00
C PHE A 159 -2.45 1.69 0.14
N LEU A 160 -3.01 0.66 0.75
CA LEU A 160 -3.91 -0.29 0.10
C LEU A 160 -5.18 -0.43 0.92
N ALA A 161 -6.34 -0.54 0.26
CA ALA A 161 -7.57 -0.87 0.97
C ALA A 161 -8.41 -1.90 0.20
N ALA A 162 -9.01 -2.83 0.94
CA ALA A 162 -9.90 -3.86 0.40
C ALA A 162 -10.90 -4.34 1.47
N ARG A 163 -11.98 -4.99 1.07
CA ARG A 163 -12.92 -5.60 2.00
C ARG A 163 -12.33 -6.90 2.57
N LYS A 164 -12.48 -7.15 3.87
CA LYS A 164 -12.01 -8.41 4.48
C LYS A 164 -12.56 -9.63 3.75
N ARG A 165 -13.83 -9.65 3.43
CA ARG A 165 -14.48 -10.76 2.72
C ARG A 165 -13.78 -11.14 1.41
N THR A 166 -13.16 -10.17 0.69
CA THR A 166 -12.41 -10.46 -0.54
C THR A 166 -11.22 -11.39 -0.27
N PHE A 167 -10.51 -11.19 0.83
CA PHE A 167 -9.41 -12.06 1.24
C PHE A 167 -9.91 -13.45 1.64
N VAL A 168 -10.98 -13.52 2.44
CA VAL A 168 -11.51 -14.77 2.97
C VAL A 168 -12.15 -15.63 1.88
N GLU A 169 -13.04 -15.07 1.07
CA GLU A 169 -13.76 -15.78 0.00
C GLU A 169 -12.84 -16.32 -1.09
N ARG A 170 -11.70 -15.66 -1.32
CA ARG A 170 -10.73 -16.05 -2.36
C ARG A 170 -9.49 -16.76 -1.82
N GLY A 171 -9.39 -16.95 -0.51
CA GLY A 171 -8.22 -17.56 0.13
C GLY A 171 -6.93 -16.76 -0.11
N ILE A 172 -7.06 -15.43 -0.30
CA ILE A 172 -5.93 -14.53 -0.54
C ILE A 172 -5.32 -14.12 0.78
N LYS A 173 -3.99 -14.12 0.85
CA LYS A 173 -3.23 -13.63 1.99
C LYS A 173 -1.86 -13.11 1.54
N PHE A 174 -1.27 -12.23 2.32
CA PHE A 174 0.09 -11.77 2.07
C PHE A 174 1.07 -12.93 2.23
N ASP A 175 2.02 -13.07 1.31
CA ASP A 175 3.06 -14.09 1.40
C ASP A 175 4.17 -13.61 2.36
N GLU A 176 4.30 -14.27 3.51
CA GLU A 176 5.17 -13.87 4.61
C GLU A 176 6.67 -13.95 4.29
N ARG A 177 7.05 -14.55 3.15
CA ARG A 177 8.42 -14.45 2.61
C ARG A 177 8.78 -13.01 2.24
N PHE A 178 7.79 -12.20 1.88
CA PHE A 178 7.95 -10.76 1.59
C PHE A 178 7.79 -9.94 2.87
N LYS A 179 8.89 -9.77 3.59
CA LYS A 179 8.85 -9.08 4.90
C LYS A 179 8.59 -7.59 4.79
N PHE A 180 9.11 -6.93 3.74
CA PHE A 180 8.93 -5.48 3.51
C PHE A 180 8.84 -5.14 2.03
N HIS A 181 9.65 -5.76 1.17
CA HIS A 181 9.65 -5.51 -0.27
C HIS A 181 8.80 -6.54 -0.99
N PHE A 182 8.18 -6.14 -2.11
CA PHE A 182 7.38 -6.99 -3.00
C PHE A 182 6.07 -7.55 -2.40
N TYR A 183 5.72 -7.27 -1.16
CA TYR A 183 4.43 -7.69 -0.62
C TYR A 183 3.25 -7.08 -1.40
N ASP A 184 3.42 -5.84 -1.85
CA ASP A 184 2.47 -5.09 -2.66
C ASP A 184 2.37 -5.64 -4.10
N MET A 185 3.50 -5.92 -4.72
CA MET A 185 3.55 -6.56 -6.02
C MET A 185 2.94 -7.97 -5.98
N ASP A 186 3.25 -8.73 -4.93
CA ASP A 186 2.74 -10.08 -4.74
C ASP A 186 1.23 -10.12 -4.53
N ILE A 187 0.70 -9.27 -3.65
CA ILE A 187 -0.74 -9.23 -3.40
C ILE A 187 -1.51 -8.80 -4.66
N CYS A 188 -0.97 -7.85 -5.43
CA CYS A 188 -1.56 -7.47 -6.71
C CYS A 188 -1.63 -8.67 -7.69
N ARG A 189 -0.57 -9.48 -7.77
CA ARG A 189 -0.57 -10.70 -8.60
C ARG A 189 -1.60 -11.72 -8.14
N GLN A 190 -1.81 -11.86 -6.83
CA GLN A 190 -2.83 -12.75 -6.30
C GLN A 190 -4.24 -12.26 -6.64
N PHE A 191 -4.50 -10.95 -6.55
CA PHE A 191 -5.77 -10.37 -6.99
C PHE A 191 -6.00 -10.58 -8.50
N GLU A 192 -5.01 -10.27 -9.33
CA GLU A 192 -5.06 -10.51 -10.79
C GLU A 192 -5.38 -11.99 -11.11
N LYS A 193 -4.66 -12.93 -10.48
CA LYS A 193 -4.87 -14.39 -10.67
C LYS A 193 -6.28 -14.83 -10.29
N ASN A 194 -6.91 -14.17 -9.33
CA ASN A 194 -8.29 -14.45 -8.92
C ASN A 194 -9.35 -13.66 -9.71
N GLY A 195 -8.96 -12.96 -10.77
CA GLY A 195 -9.88 -12.16 -11.59
C GLY A 195 -10.47 -10.94 -10.88
N LEU A 196 -9.78 -10.45 -9.84
CA LEU A 196 -10.24 -9.32 -9.04
C LEU A 196 -9.65 -8.01 -9.57
N SER A 197 -10.51 -7.00 -9.71
CA SER A 197 -10.12 -5.68 -10.20
C SER A 197 -9.42 -4.86 -9.11
N MET A 198 -8.43 -4.07 -9.53
CA MET A 198 -7.73 -3.12 -8.69
C MET A 198 -7.66 -1.76 -9.37
N GLY A 199 -7.57 -0.69 -8.59
CA GLY A 199 -7.48 0.64 -9.17
C GLY A 199 -7.02 1.70 -8.19
N THR A 200 -6.71 2.87 -8.71
CA THR A 200 -6.32 4.02 -7.91
C THR A 200 -7.53 4.89 -7.55
N VAL A 201 -7.42 5.59 -6.43
CA VAL A 201 -8.41 6.57 -5.95
C VAL A 201 -7.75 7.90 -5.62
N PRO A 202 -8.49 9.03 -5.71
CA PRO A 202 -7.95 10.36 -5.45
C PRO A 202 -7.87 10.65 -3.96
N ILE A 203 -7.00 9.95 -3.24
CA ILE A 203 -6.68 10.20 -1.84
C ILE A 203 -5.31 10.87 -1.75
N SER A 204 -5.25 12.07 -1.20
CA SER A 204 -4.00 12.80 -1.02
C SER A 204 -3.24 12.28 0.19
N ILE A 205 -2.04 11.80 -0.03
CA ILE A 205 -1.09 11.39 1.01
C ILE A 205 0.24 12.13 0.85
N VAL A 206 0.93 12.31 1.96
CA VAL A 206 2.34 12.74 2.00
C VAL A 206 3.17 11.60 2.58
N HIS A 207 4.18 11.14 1.85
CA HIS A 207 5.06 10.03 2.21
C HIS A 207 6.47 10.57 2.49
N SER A 208 7.01 10.30 3.67
CA SER A 208 8.29 10.88 4.09
C SER A 208 9.51 10.13 3.54
N SER A 209 9.36 8.88 3.14
CA SER A 209 10.47 8.10 2.59
C SER A 209 10.44 8.02 1.07
N GLY A 210 11.63 7.81 0.46
CA GLY A 210 11.79 7.62 -0.98
C GLY A 210 11.77 6.16 -1.45
N GLY A 211 11.48 5.22 -0.54
CA GLY A 211 11.64 3.79 -0.78
C GLY A 211 13.11 3.31 -0.69
N ASN A 212 13.31 2.05 -0.40
CA ASN A 212 14.64 1.44 -0.25
C ASN A 212 14.93 0.43 -1.37
N PHE A 213 14.83 0.90 -2.60
CA PHE A 213 15.03 0.08 -3.80
C PHE A 213 16.50 -0.30 -3.99
N GLY A 214 16.75 -1.56 -4.38
CA GLY A 214 18.10 -2.04 -4.72
C GLY A 214 18.98 -2.40 -3.51
N SER A 215 18.46 -2.38 -2.28
CA SER A 215 19.13 -2.94 -1.11
C SER A 215 19.29 -4.46 -1.22
N SER A 216 20.14 -5.06 -0.37
CA SER A 216 20.30 -6.53 -0.30
C SER A 216 18.97 -7.24 -0.05
N ASP A 217 18.16 -6.71 0.87
CA ASP A 217 16.86 -7.26 1.21
C ASP A 217 15.88 -7.13 0.04
N TRP A 218 15.91 -6.00 -0.68
CA TRP A 218 15.11 -5.81 -1.88
C TRP A 218 15.51 -6.81 -2.98
N ILE A 219 16.83 -7.01 -3.22
CA ILE A 219 17.32 -7.98 -4.22
C ILE A 219 16.89 -9.40 -3.86
N SER A 220 16.97 -9.76 -2.58
CA SER A 220 16.55 -11.08 -2.10
C SER A 220 15.04 -11.30 -2.31
N ALA A 221 14.22 -10.31 -1.97
CA ALA A 221 12.78 -10.36 -2.19
C ALA A 221 12.43 -10.39 -3.69
N TYR A 222 13.17 -9.66 -4.53
CA TYR A 222 12.98 -9.70 -5.98
C TYR A 222 13.21 -11.10 -6.56
N LYS A 223 14.24 -11.82 -6.12
CA LYS A 223 14.47 -13.19 -6.55
C LYS A 223 13.29 -14.11 -6.19
N ILE A 224 12.82 -14.03 -4.94
CA ILE A 224 11.63 -14.79 -4.48
C ILE A 224 10.40 -14.45 -5.34
N TYR A 225 10.21 -13.17 -5.67
CA TYR A 225 9.10 -12.73 -6.52
C TYR A 225 9.19 -13.32 -7.93
N LEU A 226 10.38 -13.31 -8.55
CA LEU A 226 10.60 -13.92 -9.88
C LEU A 226 10.36 -15.43 -9.86
N GLU A 227 10.88 -16.14 -8.86
CA GLU A 227 10.67 -17.59 -8.70
C GLU A 227 9.19 -17.95 -8.54
N LYS A 228 8.41 -17.09 -7.91
CA LYS A 228 6.97 -17.34 -7.69
C LYS A 228 6.11 -17.03 -8.91
N TRP A 229 6.48 -16.04 -9.72
CA TRP A 229 5.56 -15.44 -10.68
C TRP A 229 6.04 -15.44 -12.14
N GLU A 230 7.31 -15.62 -12.41
CA GLU A 230 7.89 -15.51 -13.76
C GLU A 230 8.51 -16.82 -14.26
#